data_bcb431a26b0635ffaa4e726eef061c4b
#
_entry.id   bcb431a26b0635ffaa4e726eef061c4b
#
_cell.length_a   1.000
_cell.length_b   1.000
_cell.length_c   1.000
_cell.angle_alpha   90.00
_cell.angle_beta   90.00
_cell.angle_gamma   90.00
#
_symmetry.space_group_name_H-M   'P 1'
#
loop_
_entity.id
_entity.type
_entity.pdbx_description
1 polymer ?
#
loop_
_entity_poly.entity_id
_entity_poly.type
_entity_poly.pdbx_seq_one_letter_code
_entity_poly.pdbx_strand_id
1 'polypeptide(L)'
;AESKRIEEKVQKQAEEALKRVAEEFTDKKKVLEADLQHELAKATTEAEKIQVQVEHEEKVQQATQEFNETMEKRTQEVIVESAQKVVEEQETKKEEKKMRSFEGDIRDRLRGFARTIPSFIMAYGDDKLVLKNFETYPEEKVFKDVTSVTVDEFKMLRDGFEYTDEETGEKKKFSGGVFAEDVFDSSVQEFLNKKRELADYFAETSEEDIFDYIPPQKTNQIFTPKKVVQMMVDQLVETEPHIFESPDKTFVDFYMKSGLYITEIVKRLYRNKVLKSIIPDDKERVKHILECQVFGFAPTQIIYDITMSYIFGFDEGAKNISRRNFFCEDTLPYAERGELQKLVNEKLADRVK
;
A
#
# COMPACT_ATOMS: atom_id res chain seq x y z
N ALA A 1 16.07 -21.95 26.12
CA ALA A 1 17.28 -21.09 25.98
C ALA A 1 17.88 -21.18 24.57
N GLU A 2 17.87 -22.38 23.94
CA GLU A 2 18.41 -22.59 22.59
C GLU A 2 17.44 -22.11 21.51
N SER A 3 16.14 -22.37 21.67
CA SER A 3 15.06 -21.84 20.81
C SER A 3 15.12 -20.29 20.72
N LYS A 4 15.24 -19.62 21.87
CA LYS A 4 15.37 -18.16 21.94
C LYS A 4 16.61 -17.61 21.21
N ARG A 5 17.72 -18.36 21.23
CA ARG A 5 18.95 -18.00 20.50
C ARG A 5 18.81 -18.16 18.99
N ILE A 6 18.05 -19.16 18.54
CA ILE A 6 17.78 -19.38 17.11
C ILE A 6 16.83 -18.28 16.60
N GLU A 7 15.77 -17.98 17.36
CA GLU A 7 14.84 -16.90 17.09
C GLU A 7 15.56 -15.55 16.96
N GLU A 8 16.40 -15.19 17.94
CA GLU A 8 17.20 -13.94 17.93
C GLU A 8 18.16 -13.89 16.73
N LYS A 9 18.75 -15.02 16.35
CA LYS A 9 19.67 -15.08 15.20
C LYS A 9 18.95 -14.93 13.87
N VAL A 10 17.79 -15.56 13.73
CA VAL A 10 16.94 -15.47 12.54
C VAL A 10 16.39 -14.05 12.39
N GLN A 11 15.90 -13.47 13.48
CA GLN A 11 15.43 -12.10 13.54
C GLN A 11 16.52 -11.12 13.09
N LYS A 12 17.71 -11.21 13.66
CA LYS A 12 18.82 -10.32 13.30
C LYS A 12 19.24 -10.47 11.84
N GLN A 13 19.27 -11.69 11.31
CA GLN A 13 19.59 -11.93 9.89
C GLN A 13 18.50 -11.39 8.97
N ALA A 14 17.23 -11.48 9.37
CA ALA A 14 16.09 -10.91 8.66
C ALA A 14 16.15 -9.40 8.58
N GLU A 15 16.35 -8.76 9.73
CA GLU A 15 16.47 -7.30 9.84
C GLU A 15 17.65 -6.78 8.99
N GLU A 16 18.82 -7.44 9.07
CA GLU A 16 19.99 -7.09 8.27
C GLU A 16 19.77 -7.28 6.76
N ALA A 17 19.06 -8.34 6.37
CA ALA A 17 18.78 -8.63 4.96
C ALA A 17 17.80 -7.61 4.36
N LEU A 18 16.71 -7.28 5.06
CA LEU A 18 15.73 -6.28 4.63
C LEU A 18 16.34 -4.88 4.59
N LYS A 19 17.16 -4.55 5.59
CA LYS A 19 17.88 -3.27 5.63
C LYS A 19 18.83 -3.10 4.46
N ARG A 20 19.60 -4.14 4.09
CA ARG A 20 20.50 -4.10 2.92
C ARG A 20 19.74 -3.85 1.62
N VAL A 21 18.62 -4.52 1.41
CA VAL A 21 17.79 -4.34 0.21
C VAL A 21 17.26 -2.90 0.13
N ALA A 22 16.81 -2.33 1.26
CA ALA A 22 16.36 -0.94 1.32
C ALA A 22 17.50 0.07 1.07
N GLU A 23 18.69 -0.18 1.63
CA GLU A 23 19.88 0.66 1.40
C GLU A 23 20.32 0.61 -0.07
N GLU A 24 20.39 -0.59 -0.68
CA GLU A 24 20.73 -0.78 -2.09
C GLU A 24 19.77 -0.05 -3.03
N PHE A 25 18.48 -0.09 -2.73
CA PHE A 25 17.47 0.63 -3.51
C PHE A 25 17.60 2.14 -3.38
N THR A 26 17.84 2.63 -2.15
CA THR A 26 18.06 4.05 -1.89
C THR A 26 19.28 4.56 -2.66
N ASP A 27 20.37 3.80 -2.68
CA ASP A 27 21.58 4.18 -3.40
C ASP A 27 21.38 4.10 -4.92
N LYS A 28 20.62 3.11 -5.41
CA LYS A 28 20.25 3.02 -6.84
C LYS A 28 19.42 4.22 -7.27
N LYS A 29 18.46 4.67 -6.46
CA LYS A 29 17.68 5.91 -6.72
C LYS A 29 18.57 7.16 -6.81
N LYS A 30 19.52 7.30 -5.87
CA LYS A 30 20.47 8.45 -5.91
C LYS A 30 21.30 8.48 -7.19
N VAL A 31 21.74 7.31 -7.66
CA VAL A 31 22.50 7.20 -8.92
C VAL A 31 21.62 7.61 -10.10
N LEU A 32 20.40 7.08 -10.19
CA LEU A 32 19.46 7.42 -11.26
C LEU A 32 19.13 8.92 -11.28
N GLU A 33 18.98 9.54 -10.11
CA GLU A 33 18.74 10.99 -10.03
C GLU A 33 19.95 11.81 -10.46
N ALA A 34 21.16 11.39 -10.09
CA ALA A 34 22.38 12.04 -10.56
C ALA A 34 22.55 11.93 -12.09
N ASP A 35 22.21 10.78 -12.66
CA ASP A 35 22.20 10.55 -14.10
C ASP A 35 21.17 11.45 -14.82
N LEU A 36 19.96 11.59 -14.23
CA LEU A 36 18.94 12.50 -14.76
C LEU A 36 19.44 13.94 -14.84
N GLN A 37 20.02 14.45 -13.75
CA GLN A 37 20.54 15.82 -13.71
C GLN A 37 21.65 16.02 -14.74
N HIS A 38 22.49 15.01 -14.92
CA HIS A 38 23.56 15.03 -15.91
C HIS A 38 23.04 15.07 -17.35
N GLU A 39 22.06 14.24 -17.67
CA GLU A 39 21.48 14.18 -19.02
C GLU A 39 20.59 15.41 -19.31
N LEU A 40 19.84 15.93 -18.32
CA LEU A 40 19.09 17.18 -18.48
C LEU A 40 20.01 18.39 -18.75
N ALA A 41 21.21 18.41 -18.15
CA ALA A 41 22.19 19.46 -18.40
C ALA A 41 22.76 19.42 -19.84
N LYS A 42 22.69 18.28 -20.52
CA LYS A 42 23.15 18.12 -21.93
C LYS A 42 22.02 18.42 -22.94
N ALA A 43 20.77 18.25 -22.54
CA ALA A 43 19.61 18.46 -23.40
C ALA A 43 19.46 19.93 -23.76
N THR A 44 19.36 20.19 -25.06
CA THR A 44 19.33 21.58 -25.62
C THR A 44 17.92 22.02 -26.00
N THR A 45 17.00 21.10 -26.20
CA THR A 45 15.59 21.38 -26.57
C THR A 45 14.63 20.83 -25.52
N GLU A 46 13.41 21.41 -25.44
CA GLU A 46 12.35 20.92 -24.56
C GLU A 46 11.95 19.48 -24.91
N ALA A 47 11.97 19.12 -26.20
CA ALA A 47 11.67 17.75 -26.62
C ALA A 47 12.71 16.73 -26.08
N GLU A 48 13.99 17.08 -26.12
CA GLU A 48 15.06 16.27 -25.55
C GLU A 48 14.95 16.13 -24.04
N LYS A 49 14.57 17.20 -23.32
CA LYS A 49 14.35 17.15 -21.88
C LYS A 49 13.20 16.23 -21.50
N ILE A 50 12.09 16.30 -22.24
CA ILE A 50 10.95 15.40 -22.05
C ILE A 50 11.36 13.96 -22.28
N GLN A 51 12.12 13.68 -23.36
CA GLN A 51 12.61 12.34 -23.66
C GLN A 51 13.49 11.79 -22.52
N VAL A 52 14.43 12.58 -22.02
CA VAL A 52 15.32 12.23 -20.89
C VAL A 52 14.49 11.94 -19.63
N GLN A 53 13.46 12.73 -19.36
CA GLN A 53 12.56 12.51 -18.22
C GLN A 53 11.78 11.21 -18.34
N VAL A 54 11.25 10.88 -19.52
CA VAL A 54 10.53 9.62 -19.76
C VAL A 54 11.45 8.41 -19.56
N GLU A 55 12.65 8.44 -20.13
CA GLU A 55 13.64 7.36 -19.99
C GLU A 55 14.09 7.18 -18.53
N HIS A 56 14.23 8.27 -17.78
CA HIS A 56 14.52 8.20 -16.36
C HIS A 56 13.36 7.55 -15.58
N GLU A 57 12.11 7.94 -15.88
CA GLU A 57 10.92 7.40 -15.25
C GLU A 57 10.81 5.89 -15.45
N GLU A 58 11.08 5.41 -16.68
CA GLU A 58 11.13 3.96 -16.98
C GLU A 58 12.19 3.24 -16.14
N LYS A 59 13.38 3.83 -16.01
CA LYS A 59 14.47 3.26 -15.18
C LYS A 59 14.12 3.23 -13.69
N VAL A 60 13.50 4.28 -13.17
CA VAL A 60 13.03 4.33 -11.77
C VAL A 60 11.93 3.32 -11.54
N GLN A 61 10.98 3.19 -12.48
CA GLN A 61 9.91 2.20 -12.41
C GLN A 61 10.47 0.77 -12.40
N GLN A 62 11.42 0.49 -13.29
CA GLN A 62 12.11 -0.82 -13.32
C GLN A 62 12.85 -1.09 -12.01
N ALA A 63 13.60 -0.12 -11.50
CA ALA A 63 14.31 -0.27 -10.23
C ALA A 63 13.36 -0.48 -9.04
N THR A 64 12.21 0.18 -9.04
CA THR A 64 11.16 0.01 -8.03
C THR A 64 10.54 -1.38 -8.12
N GLN A 65 10.29 -1.87 -9.33
CA GLN A 65 9.78 -3.22 -9.54
C GLN A 65 10.79 -4.28 -9.05
N GLU A 66 12.06 -4.16 -9.43
CA GLU A 66 13.13 -5.06 -8.97
C GLU A 66 13.29 -5.04 -7.44
N PHE A 67 13.18 -3.85 -6.83
CA PHE A 67 13.18 -3.72 -5.38
C PHE A 67 12.00 -4.45 -4.74
N ASN A 68 10.79 -4.23 -5.24
CA ASN A 68 9.59 -4.88 -4.72
C ASN A 68 9.66 -6.39 -4.85
N GLU A 69 10.14 -6.92 -6.00
CA GLU A 69 10.36 -8.35 -6.22
C GLU A 69 11.41 -8.91 -5.27
N THR A 70 12.49 -8.16 -5.04
CA THR A 70 13.58 -8.56 -4.12
C THR A 70 13.13 -8.52 -2.67
N MET A 71 12.44 -7.46 -2.26
CA MET A 71 11.86 -7.35 -0.91
C MET A 71 10.84 -8.44 -0.64
N GLU A 72 9.96 -8.69 -1.61
CA GLU A 72 9.01 -9.80 -1.54
C GLU A 72 9.70 -11.13 -1.36
N LYS A 73 10.69 -11.43 -2.21
CA LYS A 73 11.47 -12.66 -2.14
C LYS A 73 12.18 -12.81 -0.80
N ARG A 74 12.81 -11.77 -0.29
CA ARG A 74 13.50 -11.76 0.99
C ARG A 74 12.55 -11.92 2.17
N THR A 75 11.43 -11.21 2.16
CA THR A 75 10.40 -11.38 3.19
C THR A 75 9.84 -12.80 3.18
N GLN A 76 9.61 -13.36 1.99
CA GLN A 76 9.18 -14.76 1.85
C GLN A 76 10.22 -15.76 2.38
N GLU A 77 11.49 -15.56 2.05
CA GLU A 77 12.60 -16.41 2.53
C GLU A 77 12.64 -16.40 4.06
N VAL A 78 12.55 -15.23 4.68
CA VAL A 78 12.58 -15.08 6.14
C VAL A 78 11.38 -15.75 6.82
N ILE A 79 10.16 -15.52 6.29
CA ILE A 79 8.94 -16.15 6.82
C ILE A 79 9.03 -17.68 6.66
N VAL A 80 9.50 -18.13 5.49
CA VAL A 80 9.65 -19.58 5.22
C VAL A 80 10.72 -20.21 6.12
N GLU A 81 11.88 -19.55 6.30
CA GLU A 81 12.93 -20.05 7.19
C GLU A 81 12.47 -20.09 8.65
N SER A 82 11.73 -19.06 9.11
CA SER A 82 11.16 -19.04 10.46
C SER A 82 10.14 -20.14 10.65
N ALA A 83 9.22 -20.32 9.69
CA ALA A 83 8.25 -21.40 9.71
C ALA A 83 8.90 -22.79 9.65
N GLN A 84 9.93 -22.97 8.80
CA GLN A 84 10.67 -24.24 8.71
C GLN A 84 11.38 -24.57 10.02
N LYS A 85 12.05 -23.61 10.66
CA LYS A 85 12.75 -23.84 11.93
C LYS A 85 11.79 -24.18 13.07
N VAL A 86 10.63 -23.53 13.12
CA VAL A 86 9.58 -23.83 14.11
C VAL A 86 9.02 -25.23 13.87
N VAL A 87 8.83 -25.62 12.61
CA VAL A 87 8.33 -26.95 12.24
C VAL A 87 9.41 -28.03 12.51
N GLU A 88 10.68 -27.80 12.13
CA GLU A 88 11.79 -28.74 12.36
C GLU A 88 12.05 -29.01 13.84
N GLU A 89 11.88 -28.03 14.74
CA GLU A 89 12.03 -28.22 16.18
C GLU A 89 10.87 -28.98 16.83
N GLN A 90 9.73 -29.10 16.15
CA GLN A 90 8.54 -29.78 16.68
C GLN A 90 8.37 -31.22 16.19
N GLU A 91 9.23 -31.69 15.26
CA GLU A 91 9.08 -33.00 14.66
C GLU A 91 10.03 -34.08 15.20
N THR A 92 9.44 -35.15 15.68
CA THR A 92 10.04 -36.47 15.74
C THR A 92 9.70 -37.24 14.47
N LYS A 93 10.71 -37.57 13.76
CA LYS A 93 11.02 -38.39 12.56
C LYS A 93 9.96 -39.28 11.82
N LYS A 94 8.68 -39.27 12.10
CA LYS A 94 7.70 -40.21 11.48
C LYS A 94 6.70 -39.55 10.48
N GLU A 95 6.65 -38.25 10.34
CA GLU A 95 5.61 -37.59 9.56
C GLU A 95 6.08 -36.92 8.25
N GLU A 96 7.32 -37.16 7.82
CA GLU A 96 7.97 -36.42 6.71
C GLU A 96 7.21 -36.43 5.37
N LYS A 97 6.39 -37.42 5.08
CA LYS A 97 5.75 -37.57 3.76
C LYS A 97 4.42 -36.84 3.62
N LYS A 98 3.60 -36.73 4.69
CA LYS A 98 2.34 -35.98 4.70
C LYS A 98 2.56 -34.48 4.92
N MET A 99 3.57 -34.14 5.69
CA MET A 99 3.96 -32.77 5.99
C MET A 99 4.46 -32.02 4.75
N ARG A 100 5.14 -32.65 3.80
CA ARG A 100 5.65 -31.98 2.60
C ARG A 100 4.58 -31.34 1.72
N SER A 101 3.39 -31.90 1.64
CA SER A 101 2.28 -31.30 0.89
C SER A 101 1.62 -30.18 1.69
N PHE A 102 1.44 -30.37 3.01
CA PHE A 102 0.89 -29.38 3.92
C PHE A 102 1.84 -28.18 4.10
N GLU A 103 3.14 -28.40 4.21
CA GLU A 103 4.17 -27.36 4.21
C GLU A 103 4.16 -26.53 2.93
N GLY A 104 3.94 -27.15 1.76
CA GLY A 104 3.83 -26.44 0.48
C GLY A 104 2.66 -25.47 0.49
N ASP A 105 1.49 -25.93 0.92
CA ASP A 105 0.28 -25.13 0.99
C ASP A 105 0.39 -24.00 2.03
N ILE A 106 0.95 -24.28 3.21
CA ILE A 106 1.21 -23.26 4.24
C ILE A 106 2.21 -22.22 3.70
N ARG A 107 3.29 -22.68 3.09
CA ARG A 107 4.32 -21.79 2.52
C ARG A 107 3.74 -20.82 1.49
N ASP A 108 2.91 -21.32 0.59
CA ASP A 108 2.29 -20.48 -0.44
C ASP A 108 1.24 -19.53 0.13
N ARG A 109 0.49 -19.94 1.15
CA ARG A 109 -0.44 -19.06 1.88
C ARG A 109 0.29 -17.99 2.67
N LEU A 110 1.40 -18.32 3.35
CA LEU A 110 2.23 -17.38 4.08
C LEU A 110 2.91 -16.35 3.16
N ARG A 111 3.35 -16.79 1.97
CA ARG A 111 3.86 -15.87 0.94
C ARG A 111 2.79 -14.87 0.50
N GLY A 112 1.57 -15.36 0.26
CA GLY A 112 0.43 -14.51 -0.07
C GLY A 112 0.12 -13.51 1.05
N PHE A 113 0.11 -13.99 2.30
CA PHE A 113 -0.16 -13.18 3.48
C PHE A 113 0.88 -12.06 3.66
N ALA A 114 2.19 -12.37 3.59
CA ALA A 114 3.25 -11.39 3.79
C ALA A 114 3.15 -10.18 2.82
N ARG A 115 2.72 -10.40 1.59
CA ARG A 115 2.51 -9.32 0.60
C ARG A 115 1.41 -8.36 1.01
N THR A 116 0.44 -8.81 1.79
CA THR A 116 -0.74 -8.01 2.14
C THR A 116 -0.51 -7.13 3.34
N ILE A 117 0.48 -7.43 4.18
CA ILE A 117 0.76 -6.71 5.43
C ILE A 117 0.91 -5.19 5.20
N PRO A 118 1.73 -4.69 4.27
CA PRO A 118 1.85 -3.25 4.04
C PRO A 118 0.52 -2.59 3.65
N SER A 119 -0.31 -3.27 2.85
CA SER A 119 -1.64 -2.78 2.49
C SER A 119 -2.57 -2.67 3.70
N PHE A 120 -2.54 -3.65 4.60
CA PHE A 120 -3.31 -3.60 5.86
C PHE A 120 -2.81 -2.50 6.79
N ILE A 121 -1.49 -2.34 6.94
CA ILE A 121 -0.92 -1.27 7.76
C ILE A 121 -1.28 0.08 7.15
N MET A 122 -1.24 0.21 5.82
CA MET A 122 -1.64 1.45 5.15
C MET A 122 -3.11 1.79 5.40
N ALA A 123 -4.00 0.80 5.30
CA ALA A 123 -5.44 0.99 5.48
C ALA A 123 -5.83 1.24 6.94
N TYR A 124 -5.32 0.41 7.86
CA TYR A 124 -5.85 0.30 9.22
C TYR A 124 -4.80 0.56 10.32
N GLY A 125 -3.50 0.54 10.00
CA GLY A 125 -2.43 0.56 10.99
C GLY A 125 -2.39 1.82 11.83
N ASP A 126 -2.28 1.63 13.14
CA ASP A 126 -1.96 2.62 14.14
C ASP A 126 -0.83 2.12 15.06
N ASP A 127 -0.41 2.94 16.02
CA ASP A 127 0.70 2.63 16.94
C ASP A 127 0.43 1.42 17.87
N LYS A 128 -0.79 0.89 17.89
CA LYS A 128 -1.19 -0.26 18.71
C LYS A 128 -1.23 -1.55 17.91
N LEU A 129 -1.05 -1.48 16.59
CA LEU A 129 -1.08 -2.65 15.73
C LEU A 129 0.15 -3.53 15.99
N VAL A 130 -0.12 -4.76 16.39
CA VAL A 130 0.87 -5.82 16.63
C VAL A 130 0.34 -7.16 16.12
N LEU A 131 1.18 -8.18 16.01
CA LEU A 131 0.77 -9.51 15.56
C LEU A 131 -0.43 -10.06 16.33
N LYS A 132 -0.48 -9.82 17.65
CA LYS A 132 -1.54 -10.36 18.53
C LYS A 132 -2.94 -9.81 18.26
N ASN A 133 -3.03 -8.64 17.66
CA ASN A 133 -4.32 -7.98 17.38
C ASN A 133 -4.55 -7.68 15.89
N PHE A 134 -3.64 -8.15 15.03
CA PHE A 134 -3.67 -7.84 13.60
C PHE A 134 -5.00 -8.17 12.94
N GLU A 135 -5.59 -9.33 13.27
CA GLU A 135 -6.85 -9.78 12.71
C GLU A 135 -8.08 -8.98 13.18
N THR A 136 -7.94 -8.14 14.20
CA THR A 136 -9.05 -7.35 14.73
C THR A 136 -9.23 -6.01 14.03
N TYR A 137 -8.29 -5.59 13.20
CA TYR A 137 -8.31 -4.29 12.53
C TYR A 137 -9.22 -4.26 11.30
N PRO A 138 -9.14 -5.22 10.36
CA PRO A 138 -10.05 -5.27 9.23
C PRO A 138 -11.32 -6.06 9.58
N GLU A 139 -12.37 -5.84 8.80
CA GLU A 139 -13.50 -6.77 8.82
C GLU A 139 -13.07 -8.17 8.37
N GLU A 140 -13.64 -9.23 8.94
CA GLU A 140 -13.27 -10.62 8.65
C GLU A 140 -13.35 -10.96 7.15
N LYS A 141 -14.35 -10.44 6.47
CA LYS A 141 -14.50 -10.59 5.01
C LYS A 141 -13.32 -9.98 4.27
N VAL A 142 -12.93 -8.75 4.64
CA VAL A 142 -11.79 -8.05 4.01
C VAL A 142 -10.49 -8.80 4.30
N PHE A 143 -10.32 -9.28 5.54
CA PHE A 143 -9.17 -10.09 5.92
C PHE A 143 -9.02 -11.31 4.99
N LYS A 144 -10.08 -12.10 4.84
CA LYS A 144 -10.10 -13.29 3.98
C LYS A 144 -9.92 -12.95 2.49
N ASP A 145 -10.61 -11.92 1.98
CA ASP A 145 -10.56 -11.53 0.57
C ASP A 145 -9.14 -11.10 0.15
N VAL A 146 -8.43 -10.42 1.05
CA VAL A 146 -7.09 -9.89 0.78
C VAL A 146 -6.01 -10.94 1.04
N THR A 147 -6.07 -11.65 2.17
CA THR A 147 -5.01 -12.59 2.58
C THR A 147 -5.17 -14.00 2.02
N SER A 148 -6.37 -14.35 1.57
CA SER A 148 -6.79 -15.73 1.24
C SER A 148 -6.70 -16.70 2.45
N VAL A 149 -6.64 -16.17 3.67
CA VAL A 149 -6.60 -16.90 4.93
C VAL A 149 -7.77 -16.42 5.79
N THR A 150 -8.50 -17.31 6.42
CA THR A 150 -9.54 -16.91 7.38
C THR A 150 -8.92 -16.44 8.69
N VAL A 151 -9.67 -15.67 9.48
CA VAL A 151 -9.23 -15.23 10.82
C VAL A 151 -8.92 -16.42 11.71
N ASP A 152 -9.73 -17.50 11.65
CA ASP A 152 -9.50 -18.71 12.44
C ASP A 152 -8.24 -19.45 12.00
N GLU A 153 -8.01 -19.61 10.69
CA GLU A 153 -6.76 -20.17 10.16
C GLU A 153 -5.54 -19.36 10.59
N PHE A 154 -5.64 -18.02 10.55
CA PHE A 154 -4.57 -17.14 11.02
C PHE A 154 -4.27 -17.34 12.51
N LYS A 155 -5.30 -17.40 13.35
CA LYS A 155 -5.16 -17.67 14.79
C LYS A 155 -4.56 -19.04 15.05
N MET A 156 -4.99 -20.07 14.33
CA MET A 156 -4.42 -21.41 14.43
C MET A 156 -2.92 -21.42 14.10
N LEU A 157 -2.50 -20.73 13.05
CA LEU A 157 -1.10 -20.61 12.65
C LEU A 157 -0.27 -19.81 13.66
N ARG A 158 -0.86 -18.77 14.27
CA ARG A 158 -0.21 -17.94 15.27
C ARG A 158 -0.13 -18.61 16.64
N ASP A 159 -1.27 -19.08 17.14
CA ASP A 159 -1.43 -19.51 18.55
C ASP A 159 -1.34 -21.02 18.73
N GLY A 160 -1.50 -21.78 17.64
CA GLY A 160 -1.57 -23.25 17.68
C GLY A 160 -2.98 -23.77 17.90
N PHE A 161 -3.12 -25.08 17.78
CA PHE A 161 -4.38 -25.80 17.98
C PHE A 161 -4.15 -27.28 18.31
N GLU A 162 -5.16 -27.92 18.90
CA GLU A 162 -5.20 -29.36 19.12
C GLU A 162 -6.00 -30.03 18.01
N TYR A 163 -5.50 -31.16 17.52
CA TYR A 163 -6.19 -31.96 16.51
C TYR A 163 -6.10 -33.45 16.83
N THR A 164 -7.02 -34.21 16.29
CA THR A 164 -6.99 -35.67 16.38
C THR A 164 -6.38 -36.22 15.08
N ASP A 165 -5.31 -36.97 15.18
CA ASP A 165 -4.72 -37.65 14.03
C ASP A 165 -5.69 -38.69 13.49
N GLU A 166 -6.08 -38.57 12.23
CA GLU A 166 -7.09 -39.45 11.62
C GLU A 166 -6.60 -40.90 11.45
N GLU A 167 -5.30 -41.15 11.40
CA GLU A 167 -4.75 -42.50 11.26
C GLU A 167 -4.55 -43.21 12.60
N THR A 168 -4.10 -42.47 13.62
CA THR A 168 -3.78 -43.04 14.94
C THR A 168 -4.88 -42.86 15.97
N GLY A 169 -5.82 -41.91 15.73
CA GLY A 169 -6.83 -41.51 16.72
C GLY A 169 -6.27 -40.78 17.93
N GLU A 170 -4.98 -40.43 17.92
CA GLU A 170 -4.33 -39.74 19.03
C GLU A 170 -4.56 -38.24 18.95
N LYS A 171 -4.68 -37.57 20.09
CA LYS A 171 -4.70 -36.12 20.19
C LYS A 171 -3.29 -35.59 20.03
N LYS A 172 -3.08 -34.78 19.03
CA LYS A 172 -1.84 -34.05 18.73
C LYS A 172 -2.04 -32.58 18.90
N LYS A 173 -0.96 -31.86 19.13
CA LYS A 173 -0.96 -30.42 19.30
C LYS A 173 0.03 -29.76 18.31
N PHE A 174 -0.49 -28.82 17.53
CA PHE A 174 0.35 -27.87 16.80
C PHE A 174 0.54 -26.64 17.71
N SER A 175 1.78 -26.23 17.98
CA SER A 175 2.07 -25.19 18.97
C SER A 175 2.00 -23.76 18.41
N GLY A 176 1.68 -23.60 17.13
CA GLY A 176 1.66 -22.28 16.49
C GLY A 176 3.06 -21.70 16.29
N GLY A 177 3.16 -20.36 16.37
CA GLY A 177 4.44 -19.65 16.25
C GLY A 177 4.99 -19.57 14.83
N VAL A 178 4.11 -19.72 13.83
CA VAL A 178 4.48 -19.60 12.40
C VAL A 178 4.94 -18.19 12.05
N PHE A 179 4.46 -17.20 12.80
CA PHE A 179 4.85 -15.79 12.63
C PHE A 179 5.85 -15.41 13.72
N ALA A 180 7.01 -14.87 13.32
CA ALA A 180 7.97 -14.29 14.25
C ALA A 180 7.41 -12.96 14.77
N GLU A 181 6.88 -12.94 16.01
CA GLU A 181 6.19 -11.79 16.61
C GLU A 181 7.06 -10.53 16.56
N ASP A 182 8.31 -10.63 17.03
CA ASP A 182 9.23 -9.48 17.10
C ASP A 182 9.52 -8.90 15.70
N VAL A 183 9.67 -9.78 14.68
CA VAL A 183 9.92 -9.34 13.29
C VAL A 183 8.68 -8.67 12.71
N PHE A 184 7.51 -9.25 12.95
CA PHE A 184 6.24 -8.68 12.49
C PHE A 184 6.03 -7.30 13.10
N ASP A 185 6.12 -7.20 14.42
CA ASP A 185 5.87 -5.96 15.16
C ASP A 185 6.89 -4.86 14.78
N SER A 186 8.17 -5.22 14.62
CA SER A 186 9.21 -4.28 14.14
C SER A 186 8.92 -3.79 12.72
N SER A 187 8.50 -4.68 11.82
CA SER A 187 8.15 -4.32 10.43
C SER A 187 6.93 -3.41 10.37
N VAL A 188 5.92 -3.65 11.23
CA VAL A 188 4.77 -2.77 11.38
C VAL A 188 5.19 -1.38 11.80
N GLN A 189 6.04 -1.27 12.82
CA GLN A 189 6.51 0.03 13.32
C GLN A 189 7.35 0.78 12.29
N GLU A 190 8.21 0.09 11.55
CA GLU A 190 9.01 0.69 10.48
C GLU A 190 8.12 1.25 9.37
N PHE A 191 7.12 0.49 8.91
CA PHE A 191 6.16 0.97 7.92
C PHE A 191 5.33 2.16 8.44
N LEU A 192 4.87 2.12 9.70
CA LEU A 192 4.14 3.24 10.32
C LEU A 192 5.00 4.50 10.43
N ASN A 193 6.30 4.36 10.73
CA ASN A 193 7.23 5.48 10.72
C ASN A 193 7.33 6.10 9.33
N LYS A 194 7.49 5.25 8.30
CA LYS A 194 7.55 5.72 6.91
C LYS A 194 6.23 6.34 6.44
N LYS A 195 5.10 5.75 6.83
CA LYS A 195 3.77 6.32 6.58
C LYS A 195 3.63 7.72 7.19
N ARG A 196 4.10 7.93 8.42
CA ARG A 196 4.07 9.26 9.07
C ARG A 196 5.00 10.27 8.38
N GLU A 197 6.20 9.85 8.01
CA GLU A 197 7.16 10.69 7.28
C GLU A 197 6.58 11.19 5.95
N LEU A 198 5.85 10.33 5.24
CA LEU A 198 5.30 10.60 3.90
C LEU A 198 3.81 10.99 3.91
N ALA A 199 3.19 11.17 5.09
CA ALA A 199 1.75 11.43 5.21
C ALA A 199 1.34 12.79 4.64
N ASP A 200 2.16 13.82 4.84
CA ASP A 200 1.85 15.16 4.36
C ASP A 200 2.22 15.32 2.88
N TYR A 201 1.28 15.01 2.01
CA TYR A 201 1.44 15.17 0.57
C TYR A 201 1.48 16.64 0.11
N PHE A 202 1.16 17.63 0.97
CA PHE A 202 1.36 19.05 0.68
C PHE A 202 2.83 19.47 0.84
N ALA A 203 3.58 18.78 1.70
CA ALA A 203 5.00 19.00 1.88
C ALA A 203 5.77 18.34 0.73
N GLU A 204 6.35 19.15 -0.17
CA GLU A 204 7.17 18.65 -1.29
C GLU A 204 8.60 18.29 -0.83
N THR A 205 8.72 17.63 0.30
CA THR A 205 10.01 17.35 0.92
C THR A 205 10.66 16.07 0.40
N SER A 206 9.91 15.21 -0.28
CA SER A 206 10.40 13.92 -0.79
C SER A 206 9.82 13.61 -2.17
N GLU A 207 10.66 13.06 -3.04
CA GLU A 207 10.23 12.43 -4.29
C GLU A 207 9.62 11.04 -4.03
N GLU A 208 9.92 10.45 -2.88
CA GLU A 208 9.38 9.15 -2.46
C GLU A 208 7.89 9.22 -2.17
N ASP A 209 7.24 8.09 -2.42
CA ASP A 209 5.83 7.87 -2.11
C ASP A 209 5.67 6.66 -1.20
N ILE A 210 4.70 6.70 -0.29
CA ILE A 210 4.40 5.56 0.57
C ILE A 210 3.99 4.31 -0.24
N PHE A 211 3.42 4.50 -1.43
CA PHE A 211 3.02 3.39 -2.30
C PHE A 211 4.21 2.66 -2.94
N ASP A 212 5.40 3.25 -2.95
CA ASP A 212 6.64 2.57 -3.35
C ASP A 212 7.00 1.41 -2.39
N TYR A 213 6.48 1.46 -1.16
CA TYR A 213 6.68 0.46 -0.10
C TYR A 213 5.57 -0.59 0.00
N ILE A 214 4.56 -0.52 -0.88
CA ILE A 214 3.45 -1.48 -0.92
C ILE A 214 3.64 -2.41 -2.11
N PRO A 215 3.95 -3.71 -1.89
CA PRO A 215 4.12 -4.67 -2.98
C PRO A 215 2.85 -4.81 -3.82
N PRO A 216 2.97 -4.98 -5.16
CA PRO A 216 1.82 -5.25 -6.00
C PRO A 216 1.15 -6.57 -5.58
N GLN A 217 -0.16 -6.54 -5.41
CA GLN A 217 -0.95 -7.71 -5.05
C GLN A 217 -1.31 -8.55 -6.29
N LYS A 218 -1.75 -9.81 -6.07
CA LYS A 218 -2.14 -10.76 -7.14
C LYS A 218 -3.20 -10.21 -8.12
N THR A 219 -3.93 -9.18 -7.75
CA THR A 219 -5.02 -8.56 -8.52
C THR A 219 -4.60 -7.36 -9.36
N ASN A 220 -3.37 -7.32 -9.87
CA ASN A 220 -2.88 -6.26 -10.76
C ASN A 220 -3.01 -4.82 -10.21
N GLN A 221 -2.84 -4.62 -8.92
CA GLN A 221 -2.86 -3.30 -8.31
C GLN A 221 -1.47 -2.66 -8.39
N ILE A 222 -1.05 -2.31 -9.59
CA ILE A 222 0.11 -1.45 -9.79
C ILE A 222 -0.35 -0.03 -9.51
N PHE A 223 0.30 0.63 -8.56
CA PHE A 223 0.10 2.04 -8.30
C PHE A 223 0.84 2.86 -9.36
N THR A 224 0.18 3.86 -9.90
CA THR A 224 0.81 4.78 -10.86
C THR A 224 1.82 5.64 -10.13
N PRO A 225 3.09 5.73 -10.57
CA PRO A 225 4.08 6.55 -9.91
C PRO A 225 3.67 8.01 -9.81
N LYS A 226 4.03 8.68 -8.70
CA LYS A 226 3.70 10.06 -8.39
C LYS A 226 4.00 11.03 -9.54
N LYS A 227 5.16 10.89 -10.17
CA LYS A 227 5.61 11.72 -11.29
C LYS A 227 4.72 11.58 -12.53
N VAL A 228 4.28 10.36 -12.84
CA VAL A 228 3.35 10.10 -13.94
C VAL A 228 1.98 10.74 -13.67
N VAL A 229 1.50 10.64 -12.42
CA VAL A 229 0.27 11.31 -12.00
C VAL A 229 0.39 12.82 -12.19
N GLN A 230 1.52 13.42 -11.77
CA GLN A 230 1.78 14.86 -11.95
C GLN A 230 1.72 15.25 -13.42
N MET A 231 2.41 14.51 -14.31
CA MET A 231 2.39 14.76 -15.76
C MET A 231 0.96 14.67 -16.33
N MET A 232 0.17 13.70 -15.91
CA MET A 232 -1.22 13.54 -16.38
C MET A 232 -2.11 14.69 -15.90
N VAL A 233 -1.90 15.18 -14.67
CA VAL A 233 -2.62 16.33 -14.14
C VAL A 233 -2.17 17.64 -14.81
N ASP A 234 -0.89 17.75 -15.20
CA ASP A 234 -0.40 18.88 -16.01
C ASP A 234 -1.10 18.95 -17.38
N GLN A 235 -1.38 17.81 -18.01
CA GLN A 235 -2.14 17.78 -19.27
C GLN A 235 -3.57 18.33 -19.12
N LEU A 236 -4.18 18.25 -17.94
CA LEU A 236 -5.48 18.91 -17.69
C LEU A 236 -5.35 20.43 -17.80
N VAL A 237 -4.26 21.00 -17.30
CA VAL A 237 -3.99 22.46 -17.39
C VAL A 237 -3.72 22.89 -18.83
N GLU A 238 -3.01 22.03 -19.60
CA GLU A 238 -2.79 22.32 -21.03
C GLU A 238 -4.09 22.33 -21.83
N THR A 239 -5.03 21.45 -21.46
CA THR A 239 -6.35 21.35 -22.13
C THR A 239 -7.31 22.44 -21.67
N GLU A 240 -7.32 22.75 -20.39
CA GLU A 240 -8.17 23.78 -19.77
C GLU A 240 -7.36 24.61 -18.76
N PRO A 241 -6.70 25.71 -19.20
CA PRO A 241 -5.76 26.47 -18.38
C PRO A 241 -6.29 27.00 -17.04
N HIS A 242 -7.61 27.18 -16.92
CA HIS A 242 -8.27 27.71 -15.71
C HIS A 242 -8.99 26.63 -14.88
N ILE A 243 -8.71 25.33 -15.16
CA ILE A 243 -9.45 24.21 -14.56
C ILE A 243 -9.42 24.20 -13.02
N PHE A 244 -8.34 24.71 -12.40
CA PHE A 244 -8.15 24.75 -10.94
C PHE A 244 -8.52 26.09 -10.29
N GLU A 245 -9.08 27.04 -11.02
CA GLU A 245 -9.35 28.39 -10.50
C GLU A 245 -10.76 28.54 -9.91
N SER A 246 -11.71 27.70 -10.27
CA SER A 246 -13.09 27.79 -9.81
C SER A 246 -13.31 26.96 -8.53
N PRO A 247 -14.02 27.51 -7.52
CA PRO A 247 -14.45 26.76 -6.35
C PRO A 247 -15.57 25.75 -6.64
N ASP A 248 -16.25 25.88 -7.80
CA ASP A 248 -17.38 25.05 -8.20
C ASP A 248 -16.99 23.92 -9.18
N LYS A 249 -15.74 23.94 -9.69
CA LYS A 249 -15.25 22.90 -10.59
C LYS A 249 -15.05 21.61 -9.83
N THR A 250 -15.54 20.50 -10.40
CA THR A 250 -15.47 19.17 -9.77
C THR A 250 -14.60 18.22 -10.57
N PHE A 251 -13.95 17.29 -9.86
CA PHE A 251 -13.03 16.29 -10.40
C PHE A 251 -13.44 14.91 -9.89
N VAL A 252 -13.45 13.93 -10.77
CA VAL A 252 -13.84 12.54 -10.42
C VAL A 252 -12.75 11.57 -10.85
N ASP A 253 -12.26 10.78 -9.90
CA ASP A 253 -11.46 9.58 -10.20
C ASP A 253 -12.38 8.36 -10.17
N PHE A 254 -12.67 7.79 -11.34
CA PHE A 254 -13.56 6.65 -11.47
C PHE A 254 -12.95 5.32 -11.02
N TYR A 255 -11.66 5.26 -10.82
CA TYR A 255 -10.99 4.02 -10.43
C TYR A 255 -9.76 4.29 -9.55
N MET A 256 -10.01 4.84 -8.37
CA MET A 256 -8.96 5.10 -7.39
C MET A 256 -8.23 3.82 -7.01
N LYS A 257 -6.92 3.89 -7.01
CA LYS A 257 -6.05 2.81 -6.50
C LYS A 257 -5.24 3.26 -5.27
N SER A 258 -4.48 4.32 -5.43
CA SER A 258 -3.66 4.91 -4.36
C SER A 258 -4.27 6.20 -3.79
N GLY A 259 -5.08 6.88 -4.57
CA GLY A 259 -5.54 8.24 -4.26
C GLY A 259 -4.59 9.35 -4.74
N LEU A 260 -3.48 8.99 -5.41
CA LEU A 260 -2.49 9.96 -5.89
C LEU A 260 -3.06 10.99 -6.87
N TYR A 261 -3.99 10.59 -7.76
CA TYR A 261 -4.67 11.55 -8.63
C TYR A 261 -5.48 12.56 -7.84
N ILE A 262 -6.24 12.09 -6.87
CA ILE A 262 -7.04 12.96 -5.99
C ILE A 262 -6.12 13.91 -5.22
N THR A 263 -5.07 13.42 -4.58
CA THR A 263 -4.17 14.27 -3.79
C THR A 263 -3.38 15.26 -4.65
N GLU A 264 -3.03 14.90 -5.90
CA GLU A 264 -2.40 15.85 -6.82
C GLU A 264 -3.38 16.97 -7.22
N ILE A 265 -4.63 16.63 -7.54
CA ILE A 265 -5.69 17.61 -7.82
C ILE A 265 -5.93 18.51 -6.60
N VAL A 266 -6.03 17.92 -5.40
CA VAL A 266 -6.16 18.66 -4.13
C VAL A 266 -5.02 19.65 -3.95
N LYS A 267 -3.76 19.26 -4.20
CA LYS A 267 -2.60 20.16 -4.14
C LYS A 267 -2.69 21.33 -5.13
N ARG A 268 -3.10 21.04 -6.37
CA ARG A 268 -3.25 22.10 -7.41
C ARG A 268 -4.33 23.10 -7.02
N LEU A 269 -5.48 22.63 -6.58
CA LEU A 269 -6.57 23.48 -6.07
C LEU A 269 -6.12 24.30 -4.86
N TYR A 270 -5.51 23.63 -3.87
CA TYR A 270 -5.06 24.28 -2.63
C TYR A 270 -4.06 25.42 -2.88
N ARG A 271 -3.11 25.21 -3.80
CA ARG A 271 -2.05 26.17 -4.14
C ARG A 271 -2.49 27.24 -5.13
N ASN A 272 -3.64 27.08 -5.76
CA ASN A 272 -4.12 28.04 -6.75
C ASN A 272 -4.39 29.41 -6.12
N LYS A 273 -3.83 30.47 -6.70
CA LYS A 273 -3.90 31.82 -6.15
C LYS A 273 -5.33 32.37 -6.18
N VAL A 274 -6.12 32.06 -7.21
CA VAL A 274 -7.50 32.50 -7.34
C VAL A 274 -8.36 31.85 -6.27
N LEU A 275 -8.28 30.53 -6.12
CA LEU A 275 -9.01 29.80 -5.09
C LEU A 275 -8.59 30.23 -3.68
N LYS A 276 -7.31 30.49 -3.45
CA LYS A 276 -6.82 31.07 -2.19
C LYS A 276 -7.39 32.43 -1.89
N SER A 277 -7.64 33.25 -2.90
CA SER A 277 -8.28 34.56 -2.71
C SER A 277 -9.77 34.45 -2.37
N ILE A 278 -10.45 33.44 -2.88
CA ILE A 278 -11.87 33.16 -2.62
C ILE A 278 -12.07 32.54 -1.23
N ILE A 279 -11.20 31.56 -0.87
CA ILE A 279 -11.21 30.85 0.40
C ILE A 279 -9.82 31.03 1.05
N PRO A 280 -9.60 32.13 1.79
CA PRO A 280 -8.27 32.46 2.31
C PRO A 280 -7.78 31.52 3.43
N ASP A 281 -8.71 31.04 4.26
CA ASP A 281 -8.36 30.12 5.35
C ASP A 281 -7.93 28.75 4.79
N ASP A 282 -6.76 28.31 5.20
CA ASP A 282 -6.14 27.09 4.68
C ASP A 282 -6.95 25.83 5.03
N LYS A 283 -7.51 25.76 6.24
CA LYS A 283 -8.30 24.61 6.70
C LYS A 283 -9.66 24.57 6.00
N GLU A 284 -10.34 25.70 5.92
CA GLU A 284 -11.62 25.80 5.20
C GLU A 284 -11.44 25.52 3.71
N ARG A 285 -10.33 25.94 3.10
CA ARG A 285 -10.02 25.67 1.69
C ARG A 285 -9.81 24.17 1.46
N VAL A 286 -8.99 23.48 2.27
CA VAL A 286 -8.80 22.03 2.16
C VAL A 286 -10.11 21.29 2.37
N LYS A 287 -10.88 21.68 3.38
CA LYS A 287 -12.20 21.10 3.65
C LYS A 287 -13.15 21.29 2.45
N HIS A 288 -13.24 22.49 1.89
CA HIS A 288 -14.05 22.76 0.71
C HIS A 288 -13.65 21.87 -0.47
N ILE A 289 -12.34 21.78 -0.75
CA ILE A 289 -11.83 20.93 -1.84
C ILE A 289 -12.26 19.47 -1.65
N LEU A 290 -12.04 18.91 -0.46
CA LEU A 290 -12.31 17.51 -0.17
C LEU A 290 -13.81 17.19 -0.06
N GLU A 291 -14.65 18.14 0.38
CA GLU A 291 -16.09 17.93 0.55
C GLU A 291 -16.94 18.34 -0.67
N CYS A 292 -16.39 19.18 -1.58
CA CYS A 292 -17.18 19.75 -2.66
C CYS A 292 -16.58 19.56 -4.06
N GLN A 293 -15.25 19.44 -4.19
CA GLN A 293 -14.61 19.49 -5.51
C GLN A 293 -14.06 18.16 -5.99
N VAL A 294 -13.63 17.25 -5.11
CA VAL A 294 -13.06 15.98 -5.51
C VAL A 294 -13.96 14.80 -5.12
N PHE A 295 -14.05 13.85 -6.04
CA PHE A 295 -14.87 12.63 -5.90
C PHE A 295 -14.07 11.43 -6.37
N GLY A 296 -14.34 10.25 -5.79
CA GLY A 296 -13.60 9.08 -6.19
C GLY A 296 -14.32 7.76 -5.91
N PHE A 297 -14.02 6.77 -6.73
CA PHE A 297 -14.56 5.41 -6.63
C PHE A 297 -13.42 4.41 -6.47
N ALA A 298 -13.46 3.59 -5.44
CA ALA A 298 -12.50 2.53 -5.17
C ALA A 298 -13.14 1.16 -5.45
N PRO A 299 -12.46 0.27 -6.20
CA PRO A 299 -13.09 -0.97 -6.66
C PRO A 299 -13.30 -2.02 -5.56
N THR A 300 -12.59 -1.92 -4.44
CA THR A 300 -12.66 -2.87 -3.33
C THR A 300 -12.54 -2.15 -1.98
N GLN A 301 -13.00 -2.79 -0.91
CA GLN A 301 -12.96 -2.22 0.43
C GLN A 301 -11.52 -1.89 0.87
N ILE A 302 -10.57 -2.80 0.68
CA ILE A 302 -9.17 -2.54 1.08
C ILE A 302 -8.58 -1.33 0.32
N ILE A 303 -8.89 -1.17 -0.97
CA ILE A 303 -8.43 -0.02 -1.75
C ILE A 303 -9.11 1.26 -1.27
N TYR A 304 -10.40 1.21 -0.96
CA TYR A 304 -11.10 2.34 -0.36
C TYR A 304 -10.42 2.78 0.94
N ASP A 305 -10.14 1.83 1.84
CA ASP A 305 -9.55 2.14 3.16
C ASP A 305 -8.11 2.66 3.03
N ILE A 306 -7.29 2.08 2.14
CA ILE A 306 -5.95 2.59 1.79
C ILE A 306 -6.05 4.04 1.30
N THR A 307 -6.94 4.29 0.35
CA THR A 307 -7.11 5.61 -0.28
C THR A 307 -7.60 6.64 0.74
N MET A 308 -8.57 6.28 1.58
CA MET A 308 -9.06 7.16 2.64
C MET A 308 -8.00 7.45 3.69
N SER A 309 -7.21 6.45 4.07
CA SER A 309 -6.09 6.64 4.99
C SER A 309 -5.01 7.58 4.41
N TYR A 310 -4.80 7.56 3.10
CA TYR A 310 -3.84 8.44 2.43
C TYR A 310 -4.38 9.85 2.24
N ILE A 311 -5.56 10.00 1.63
CA ILE A 311 -6.14 11.33 1.31
C ILE A 311 -6.38 12.16 2.59
N PHE A 312 -6.80 11.52 3.69
CA PHE A 312 -7.12 12.18 4.95
C PHE A 312 -6.07 12.01 6.05
N GLY A 313 -4.93 11.41 5.73
CA GLY A 313 -3.86 11.12 6.70
C GLY A 313 -2.83 12.23 6.89
N PHE A 314 -2.91 13.33 6.14
CA PHE A 314 -1.91 14.40 6.15
C PHE A 314 -1.93 15.28 7.41
N ASP A 315 -3.04 15.33 8.11
CA ASP A 315 -3.22 16.10 9.35
C ASP A 315 -4.28 15.46 10.25
N GLU A 316 -4.10 15.54 11.56
CA GLU A 316 -5.08 15.02 12.53
C GLU A 316 -6.47 15.70 12.38
N GLY A 317 -6.50 16.98 12.03
CA GLY A 317 -7.74 17.73 11.78
C GLY A 317 -8.49 17.24 10.55
N ALA A 318 -7.80 16.66 9.58
CA ALA A 318 -8.40 16.12 8.37
C ALA A 318 -9.32 14.92 8.63
N LYS A 319 -9.14 14.24 9.76
CA LYS A 319 -10.03 13.14 10.19
C LYS A 319 -11.50 13.56 10.35
N ASN A 320 -11.75 14.85 10.60
CA ASN A 320 -13.09 15.42 10.77
C ASN A 320 -13.73 15.87 9.44
N ILE A 321 -13.00 15.85 8.33
CA ILE A 321 -13.52 16.19 7.00
C ILE A 321 -14.39 15.03 6.51
N SER A 322 -15.55 15.34 5.95
CA SER A 322 -16.50 14.36 5.47
C SER A 322 -15.94 13.56 4.27
N ARG A 323 -16.06 12.24 4.32
CA ARG A 323 -15.65 11.32 3.25
C ARG A 323 -16.78 10.99 2.28
N ARG A 324 -17.89 11.70 2.32
CA ARG A 324 -19.12 11.42 1.55
C ARG A 324 -18.95 11.42 0.04
N ASN A 325 -17.85 11.96 -0.47
CA ASN A 325 -17.55 12.04 -1.90
C ASN A 325 -16.76 10.83 -2.42
N PHE A 326 -16.45 9.90 -1.53
CA PHE A 326 -15.65 8.73 -1.86
C PHE A 326 -16.48 7.47 -1.67
N PHE A 327 -16.45 6.58 -2.66
CA PHE A 327 -17.33 5.41 -2.72
C PHE A 327 -16.48 4.14 -2.86
N CYS A 328 -16.86 3.10 -2.13
CA CYS A 328 -16.37 1.75 -2.37
C CYS A 328 -17.29 1.09 -3.41
N GLU A 329 -16.94 1.25 -4.69
CA GLU A 329 -17.71 0.71 -5.81
C GLU A 329 -16.83 0.49 -7.02
N ASP A 330 -16.90 -0.70 -7.63
CA ASP A 330 -16.20 -1.01 -8.87
C ASP A 330 -16.95 -0.41 -10.06
N THR A 331 -16.31 0.53 -10.73
CA THR A 331 -16.87 1.27 -11.85
C THR A 331 -16.65 0.61 -13.22
N LEU A 332 -15.79 -0.42 -13.31
CA LEU A 332 -15.50 -1.10 -14.58
C LEU A 332 -16.76 -1.65 -15.26
N PRO A 333 -17.69 -2.32 -14.56
CA PRO A 333 -18.93 -2.81 -15.20
C PRO A 333 -19.80 -1.67 -15.77
N TYR A 334 -19.79 -0.48 -15.15
CA TYR A 334 -20.49 0.70 -15.66
C TYR A 334 -19.80 1.27 -16.90
N ALA A 335 -18.45 1.29 -16.89
CA ALA A 335 -17.67 1.75 -18.05
C ALA A 335 -17.89 0.85 -19.26
N GLU A 336 -17.87 -0.48 -19.08
CA GLU A 336 -18.11 -1.47 -20.14
C GLU A 336 -19.49 -1.33 -20.80
N ARG A 337 -20.49 -0.94 -20.00
CA ARG A 337 -21.86 -0.69 -20.50
C ARG A 337 -22.11 0.72 -20.97
N GLY A 338 -21.11 1.63 -20.87
CA GLY A 338 -21.29 3.05 -21.20
C GLY A 338 -22.18 3.82 -20.20
N GLU A 339 -22.31 3.33 -18.98
CA GLU A 339 -23.23 3.83 -17.94
C GLU A 339 -22.55 4.73 -16.88
N LEU A 340 -21.31 5.16 -17.07
CA LEU A 340 -20.61 6.01 -16.08
C LEU A 340 -21.37 7.30 -15.76
N GLN A 341 -22.00 7.93 -16.77
CA GLN A 341 -22.81 9.13 -16.53
C GLN A 341 -24.02 8.84 -15.65
N LYS A 342 -24.63 7.67 -15.79
CA LYS A 342 -25.73 7.23 -14.93
C LYS A 342 -25.27 7.08 -13.49
N LEU A 343 -24.12 6.43 -13.27
CA LEU A 343 -23.49 6.29 -11.95
C LEU A 343 -23.22 7.67 -11.31
N VAL A 344 -22.65 8.62 -12.07
CA VAL A 344 -22.41 9.99 -11.62
C VAL A 344 -23.73 10.63 -11.19
N ASN A 345 -24.77 10.55 -12.02
CA ASN A 345 -26.07 11.14 -11.72
C ASN A 345 -26.70 10.53 -10.43
N GLU A 346 -26.59 9.23 -10.25
CA GLU A 346 -27.12 8.54 -9.08
C GLU A 346 -26.37 8.89 -7.78
N LYS A 347 -25.04 8.93 -7.83
CA LYS A 347 -24.21 9.11 -6.64
C LYS A 347 -23.92 10.57 -6.31
N LEU A 348 -23.93 11.46 -7.30
CA LEU A 348 -23.48 12.85 -7.19
C LEU A 348 -24.59 13.88 -7.45
N ALA A 349 -25.82 13.47 -7.79
CA ALA A 349 -26.93 14.37 -8.15
C ALA A 349 -27.19 15.49 -7.13
N ASP A 350 -27.06 15.20 -5.85
CA ASP A 350 -27.27 16.17 -4.77
C ASP A 350 -25.98 16.94 -4.36
N ARG A 351 -24.87 16.71 -5.06
CA ARG A 351 -23.52 17.15 -4.63
C ARG A 351 -22.79 17.99 -5.68
N VAL A 352 -23.11 17.79 -6.95
CA VAL A 352 -22.60 18.59 -8.07
C VAL A 352 -23.71 19.59 -8.42
N LYS A 353 -23.47 20.85 -8.10
CA LYS A 353 -24.37 21.96 -8.47
C LYS A 353 -23.98 22.53 -9.81
#